data_61b304497e6fc9d2ccb9bb1001476e80
#
_entry.id   61b304497e6fc9d2ccb9bb1001476e80
#
_cell.length_a   1.000
_cell.length_b   1.000
_cell.length_c   1.000
_cell.angle_alpha   90.00
_cell.angle_beta   90.00
_cell.angle_gamma   90.00
#
_symmetry.space_group_name_H-M   'P 1'
#
loop_
_entity.id
_entity.type
_entity.pdbx_description
1 polymer ?
#
loop_
_entity_poly.entity_id
_entity_poly.type
_entity_poly.pdbx_seq_one_letter_code
_entity_poly.pdbx_strand_id
1 'polypeptide(L)'
;MKKVKVLIGNYGSGKSELALNFAMQSAARGERTELIDLDMVNTYFRLTERGKMVEQKEIRLVSPNFACSGIETLSLPAEVQSAFVLDWDSVIFDVGGDDVGATALGRYHQDFVDLPEGSLEVLNVVNIRRPLASTLEKIHRLQEGMQAHSRLQITGMINNTNLATMTTADELWDGYELLRQVADASGIPVAYTTGKKEFLDAFLSRNPDPKYVRSEEHTSELQSR
;
A
#
# COMPACT_ATOMS: atom_id res chain seq x y z
N MET A 1 -6.25 -9.44 -17.45
CA MET A 1 -6.79 -9.98 -16.17
C MET A 1 -6.68 -8.86 -15.14
N LYS A 2 -7.76 -8.53 -14.46
CA LYS A 2 -7.82 -7.50 -13.42
C LYS A 2 -6.78 -7.75 -12.34
N LYS A 3 -6.06 -6.70 -11.94
CA LYS A 3 -5.09 -6.75 -10.85
C LYS A 3 -5.59 -5.89 -9.70
N VAL A 4 -5.67 -6.46 -8.51
CA VAL A 4 -6.12 -5.77 -7.30
C VAL A 4 -4.97 -5.77 -6.29
N LYS A 5 -4.54 -4.57 -5.88
CA LYS A 5 -3.54 -4.39 -4.82
C LYS A 5 -4.21 -3.77 -3.60
N VAL A 6 -3.98 -4.35 -2.45
CA VAL A 6 -4.43 -3.84 -1.16
C VAL A 6 -3.20 -3.48 -0.34
N LEU A 7 -3.02 -2.20 -0.02
CA LEU A 7 -1.91 -1.72 0.79
C LEU A 7 -2.35 -1.56 2.24
N ILE A 8 -1.81 -2.41 3.10
CA ILE A 8 -1.99 -2.36 4.55
C ILE A 8 -0.65 -2.06 5.24
N GLY A 9 -0.67 -1.69 6.49
CA GLY A 9 0.56 -1.39 7.24
C GLY A 9 0.28 -0.32 8.30
N ASN A 10 1.19 -0.14 9.25
CA ASN A 10 1.01 0.83 10.32
C ASN A 10 0.99 2.28 9.83
N TYR A 11 0.51 3.18 10.69
CA TYR A 11 0.52 4.62 10.44
C TYR A 11 1.94 5.13 10.10
N GLY A 12 2.03 5.96 9.05
CA GLY A 12 3.29 6.55 8.60
C GLY A 12 4.24 5.58 7.89
N SER A 13 3.80 4.38 7.48
CA SER A 13 4.60 3.46 6.67
C SER A 13 4.73 3.89 5.19
N GLY A 14 3.94 4.87 4.73
CA GLY A 14 3.97 5.39 3.36
C GLY A 14 2.98 4.73 2.40
N LYS A 15 1.94 4.08 2.89
CA LYS A 15 0.92 3.39 2.07
C LYS A 15 0.30 4.30 0.99
N SER A 16 -0.19 5.47 1.39
CA SER A 16 -0.88 6.40 0.48
C SER A 16 0.02 6.91 -0.65
N GLU A 17 1.30 7.15 -0.35
CA GLU A 17 2.29 7.51 -1.36
C GLU A 17 2.51 6.35 -2.34
N LEU A 18 2.63 5.13 -1.84
CA LEU A 18 2.78 3.94 -2.67
C LEU A 18 1.52 3.64 -3.48
N ALA A 19 0.33 3.77 -2.89
CA ALA A 19 -0.94 3.57 -3.58
C ALA A 19 -1.05 4.50 -4.79
N LEU A 20 -0.72 5.78 -4.60
CA LEU A 20 -0.70 6.75 -5.68
C LEU A 20 0.34 6.40 -6.74
N ASN A 21 1.56 5.99 -6.35
CA ASN A 21 2.59 5.60 -7.30
C ASN A 21 2.17 4.37 -8.14
N PHE A 22 1.62 3.33 -7.52
CA PHE A 22 1.10 2.18 -8.24
C PHE A 22 -0.03 2.56 -9.21
N ALA A 23 -0.94 3.44 -8.80
CA ALA A 23 -2.01 3.92 -9.67
C ALA A 23 -1.46 4.69 -10.87
N MET A 24 -0.50 5.60 -10.64
CA MET A 24 0.14 6.37 -11.71
C MET A 24 0.92 5.49 -12.69
N GLN A 25 1.61 4.47 -12.20
CA GLN A 25 2.33 3.51 -13.05
C GLN A 25 1.36 2.68 -13.90
N SER A 26 0.24 2.24 -13.31
CA SER A 26 -0.81 1.52 -14.04
C SER A 26 -1.40 2.38 -15.15
N ALA A 27 -1.78 3.62 -14.84
CA ALA A 27 -2.29 4.57 -15.82
C ALA A 27 -1.26 4.90 -16.93
N ALA A 28 0.03 5.02 -16.57
CA ALA A 28 1.10 5.23 -17.55
C ALA A 28 1.27 4.06 -18.53
N ARG A 29 0.84 2.84 -18.15
CA ARG A 29 0.77 1.67 -19.05
C ARG A 29 -0.51 1.62 -19.88
N GLY A 30 -1.41 2.61 -19.74
CA GLY A 30 -2.71 2.65 -20.41
C GLY A 30 -3.77 1.73 -19.76
N GLU A 31 -3.55 1.29 -18.53
CA GLU A 31 -4.48 0.47 -17.76
C GLU A 31 -5.61 1.38 -17.20
N ARG A 32 -6.87 0.96 -17.35
CA ARG A 32 -8.01 1.62 -16.66
C ARG A 32 -7.85 1.38 -15.18
N THR A 33 -7.58 2.46 -14.45
CA THR A 33 -7.12 2.38 -13.06
C THR A 33 -8.10 3.03 -12.10
N GLU A 34 -8.41 2.33 -10.99
CA GLU A 34 -9.16 2.86 -9.86
C GLU A 34 -8.30 2.86 -8.60
N LEU A 35 -8.27 4.01 -7.92
CA LEU A 35 -7.61 4.20 -6.64
C LEU A 35 -8.68 4.44 -5.56
N ILE A 36 -8.68 3.60 -4.52
CA ILE A 36 -9.68 3.63 -3.46
C ILE A 36 -8.99 3.99 -2.15
N ASP A 37 -9.37 5.12 -1.59
CA ASP A 37 -8.92 5.58 -0.28
C ASP A 37 -9.90 5.07 0.80
N LEU A 38 -9.42 4.19 1.67
CA LEU A 38 -10.15 3.70 2.84
C LEU A 38 -9.56 4.21 4.16
N ASP A 39 -8.65 5.21 4.12
CA ASP A 39 -8.15 5.84 5.34
C ASP A 39 -9.17 6.86 5.88
N MET A 40 -9.99 6.42 6.82
CA MET A 40 -11.03 7.24 7.44
C MET A 40 -10.52 8.14 8.56
N VAL A 41 -9.30 7.92 9.05
CA VAL A 41 -8.74 8.60 10.22
C VAL A 41 -7.77 9.71 9.84
N ASN A 42 -7.01 9.53 8.77
CA ASN A 42 -5.99 10.47 8.34
C ASN A 42 -6.56 11.56 7.43
N THR A 43 -7.12 12.60 8.06
CA THR A 43 -7.66 13.77 7.35
C THR A 43 -6.58 14.71 6.79
N TYR A 44 -5.33 14.54 7.18
CA TYR A 44 -4.21 15.44 6.80
C TYR A 44 -3.52 15.07 5.49
N PHE A 45 -3.49 13.79 5.14
CA PHE A 45 -2.87 13.33 3.90
C PHE A 45 -3.95 12.71 2.99
N ARG A 46 -4.80 13.57 2.46
CA ARG A 46 -5.88 13.11 1.58
C ARG A 46 -5.35 12.95 0.16
N LEU A 47 -5.56 11.79 -0.42
CA LEU A 47 -5.45 11.60 -1.88
C LEU A 47 -6.32 12.62 -2.63
N THR A 48 -7.39 13.12 -2.01
CA THR A 48 -8.24 14.21 -2.53
C THR A 48 -7.51 15.53 -2.77
N GLU A 49 -6.46 15.87 -2.02
CA GLU A 49 -5.66 17.08 -2.29
C GLU A 49 -4.84 16.93 -3.59
N ARG A 50 -4.55 15.70 -3.99
CA ARG A 50 -3.91 15.35 -5.26
C ARG A 50 -4.92 14.96 -6.36
N GLY A 51 -6.22 15.13 -6.11
CA GLY A 51 -7.31 14.75 -7.00
C GLY A 51 -7.16 15.29 -8.41
N LYS A 52 -6.76 16.57 -8.58
CA LYS A 52 -6.50 17.17 -9.89
C LYS A 52 -5.40 16.44 -10.68
N MET A 53 -4.35 15.96 -10.00
CA MET A 53 -3.27 15.20 -10.63
C MET A 53 -3.75 13.81 -11.04
N VAL A 54 -4.56 13.18 -10.20
CA VAL A 54 -5.15 11.85 -10.41
C VAL A 54 -6.14 11.91 -11.60
N GLU A 55 -7.03 12.91 -11.62
CA GLU A 55 -7.98 13.14 -12.72
C GLU A 55 -7.29 13.41 -14.07
N GLN A 56 -6.19 14.19 -14.09
CA GLN A 56 -5.41 14.44 -15.29
C GLN A 56 -4.77 13.18 -15.90
N LYS A 57 -4.62 12.12 -15.10
CA LYS A 57 -4.05 10.84 -15.52
C LYS A 57 -5.12 9.77 -15.78
N GLU A 58 -6.39 10.16 -15.86
CA GLU A 58 -7.52 9.24 -16.10
C GLU A 58 -7.66 8.13 -15.03
N ILE A 59 -7.17 8.41 -13.81
CA ILE A 59 -7.34 7.52 -12.66
C ILE A 59 -8.64 7.90 -11.95
N ARG A 60 -9.54 6.94 -11.78
CA ARG A 60 -10.73 7.17 -10.94
C ARG A 60 -10.34 7.10 -9.47
N LEU A 61 -10.59 8.18 -8.73
CA LEU A 61 -10.41 8.23 -7.29
C LEU A 61 -11.76 8.03 -6.58
N VAL A 62 -11.81 7.05 -5.69
CA VAL A 62 -12.92 6.84 -4.74
C VAL A 62 -12.40 7.13 -3.34
N SER A 63 -13.01 8.07 -2.64
CA SER A 63 -12.63 8.44 -1.27
C SER A 63 -13.87 8.62 -0.39
N PRO A 64 -13.76 8.46 0.95
CA PRO A 64 -14.87 8.67 1.86
C PRO A 64 -15.47 10.07 1.70
N ASN A 65 -16.77 10.16 1.45
CA ASN A 65 -17.49 11.42 1.49
C ASN A 65 -17.71 11.80 2.94
N PHE A 66 -16.98 12.77 3.46
CA PHE A 66 -17.36 13.47 4.67
C PHE A 66 -18.51 14.40 4.30
N ALA A 67 -19.75 13.89 4.42
CA ALA A 67 -20.94 14.71 4.18
C ALA A 67 -20.86 15.94 5.10
N CYS A 68 -21.06 17.12 4.51
CA CYS A 68 -21.13 18.41 5.19
C CYS A 68 -22.35 18.56 6.14
N SER A 69 -22.95 17.48 6.57
CA SER A 69 -24.04 17.42 7.54
C SER A 69 -23.45 16.89 8.85
N GLY A 70 -23.40 17.70 9.89
CA GLY A 70 -22.83 17.47 11.23
C GLY A 70 -23.24 16.18 11.97
N ILE A 71 -23.42 15.10 11.27
CA ILE A 71 -23.58 13.73 11.75
C ILE A 71 -22.40 12.95 11.17
N GLU A 72 -21.43 12.64 12.00
CA GLU A 72 -20.27 11.77 11.70
C GLU A 72 -20.73 10.32 11.46
N THR A 73 -21.47 10.08 10.40
CA THR A 73 -21.68 8.71 9.93
C THR A 73 -20.54 8.42 8.96
N LEU A 74 -19.52 7.71 9.45
CA LEU A 74 -18.47 7.11 8.64
C LEU A 74 -19.09 6.08 7.70
N SER A 75 -19.65 6.56 6.59
CA SER A 75 -20.22 5.73 5.53
C SER A 75 -19.15 5.47 4.50
N LEU A 76 -18.79 4.21 4.32
CA LEU A 76 -18.00 3.80 3.16
C LEU A 76 -18.87 4.04 1.92
N PRO A 77 -18.33 4.71 0.89
CA PRO A 77 -19.08 4.98 -0.32
C PRO A 77 -19.57 3.69 -0.98
N ALA A 78 -20.79 3.70 -1.49
CA ALA A 78 -21.29 2.61 -2.34
C ALA A 78 -20.40 2.41 -3.58
N GLU A 79 -19.66 3.45 -3.95
CA GLU A 79 -18.71 3.46 -5.06
C GLU A 79 -17.55 2.47 -4.88
N VAL A 80 -17.18 2.07 -3.63
CA VAL A 80 -16.16 1.04 -3.41
C VAL A 80 -16.54 -0.28 -4.10
N GLN A 81 -17.84 -0.58 -4.22
CA GLN A 81 -18.32 -1.76 -4.94
C GLN A 81 -17.92 -1.76 -6.41
N SER A 82 -17.68 -0.58 -7.00
CA SER A 82 -17.22 -0.48 -8.40
C SER A 82 -15.91 -1.19 -8.66
N ALA A 83 -15.06 -1.30 -7.65
CA ALA A 83 -13.80 -2.04 -7.71
C ALA A 83 -13.99 -3.51 -8.13
N PHE A 84 -15.09 -4.10 -7.73
CA PHE A 84 -15.37 -5.52 -7.94
C PHE A 84 -16.24 -5.76 -9.18
N VAL A 85 -17.20 -4.87 -9.45
CA VAL A 85 -18.24 -5.05 -10.46
C VAL A 85 -17.82 -4.52 -11.83
N LEU A 86 -17.08 -3.39 -11.87
CA LEU A 86 -16.67 -2.79 -13.12
C LEU A 86 -15.40 -3.43 -13.69
N ASP A 87 -15.22 -3.26 -14.99
CA ASP A 87 -14.12 -3.84 -15.75
C ASP A 87 -12.88 -2.94 -15.69
N TRP A 88 -12.21 -2.92 -14.53
CA TRP A 88 -10.93 -2.27 -14.31
C TRP A 88 -9.77 -3.21 -14.68
N ASP A 89 -8.68 -2.65 -15.20
CA ASP A 89 -7.43 -3.39 -15.40
C ASP A 89 -6.59 -3.42 -14.11
N SER A 90 -6.61 -2.30 -13.35
CA SER A 90 -5.89 -2.16 -12.10
C SER A 90 -6.75 -1.47 -11.04
N VAL A 91 -6.81 -2.04 -9.84
CA VAL A 91 -7.47 -1.44 -8.67
C VAL A 91 -6.50 -1.43 -7.50
N ILE A 92 -6.34 -0.27 -6.87
CA ILE A 92 -5.45 -0.10 -5.73
C ILE A 92 -6.27 0.40 -4.54
N PHE A 93 -6.19 -0.31 -3.41
CA PHE A 93 -6.77 0.08 -2.13
C PHE A 93 -5.70 0.65 -1.22
N ASP A 94 -5.87 1.89 -0.79
CA ASP A 94 -5.11 2.51 0.31
C ASP A 94 -5.90 2.36 1.60
N VAL A 95 -5.41 1.57 2.54
CA VAL A 95 -6.13 1.21 3.77
C VAL A 95 -5.54 1.96 4.95
N GLY A 96 -6.39 2.51 5.82
CA GLY A 96 -5.96 3.15 7.06
C GLY A 96 -5.02 2.28 7.89
N GLY A 97 -4.07 2.91 8.58
CA GLY A 97 -3.01 2.22 9.32
C GLY A 97 -3.41 1.69 10.70
N ASP A 98 -4.69 1.55 10.95
CA ASP A 98 -5.28 1.12 12.21
C ASP A 98 -6.30 -0.01 12.06
N ASP A 99 -6.82 -0.48 13.17
CA ASP A 99 -7.84 -1.54 13.20
C ASP A 99 -9.15 -1.13 12.52
N VAL A 100 -9.44 0.18 12.46
CA VAL A 100 -10.65 0.71 11.81
C VAL A 100 -10.56 0.53 10.29
N GLY A 101 -9.42 0.90 9.70
CA GLY A 101 -9.16 0.70 8.28
C GLY A 101 -9.19 -0.78 7.88
N ALA A 102 -8.52 -1.64 8.66
CA ALA A 102 -8.54 -3.07 8.43
C ALA A 102 -9.96 -3.67 8.56
N THR A 103 -10.75 -3.21 9.53
CA THR A 103 -12.16 -3.64 9.71
C THR A 103 -13.04 -3.17 8.55
N ALA A 104 -12.81 -1.94 8.05
CA ALA A 104 -13.50 -1.42 6.88
C ALA A 104 -13.28 -2.30 5.65
N LEU A 105 -12.03 -2.71 5.43
CA LEU A 105 -11.66 -3.65 4.38
C LEU A 105 -12.37 -5.00 4.54
N GLY A 106 -12.48 -5.50 5.77
CA GLY A 106 -13.15 -6.77 6.10
C GLY A 106 -14.63 -6.86 5.70
N ARG A 107 -15.30 -5.71 5.44
CA ARG A 107 -16.68 -5.69 4.90
C ARG A 107 -16.76 -6.23 3.48
N TYR A 108 -15.69 -6.10 2.71
CA TYR A 108 -15.59 -6.55 1.33
C TYR A 108 -14.90 -7.92 1.20
N HIS A 109 -14.73 -8.64 2.32
CA HIS A 109 -14.01 -9.92 2.34
C HIS A 109 -14.51 -10.89 1.26
N GLN A 110 -15.85 -11.06 1.10
CA GLN A 110 -16.40 -11.97 0.11
C GLN A 110 -16.06 -11.55 -1.32
N ASP A 111 -16.14 -10.25 -1.61
CA ASP A 111 -15.80 -9.71 -2.93
C ASP A 111 -14.33 -9.98 -3.28
N PHE A 112 -13.42 -9.91 -2.29
CA PHE A 112 -12.01 -10.25 -2.48
C PHE A 112 -11.79 -11.75 -2.70
N VAL A 113 -12.53 -12.61 -1.98
CA VAL A 113 -12.43 -14.07 -2.13
C VAL A 113 -12.94 -14.53 -3.50
N ASP A 114 -13.95 -13.84 -4.04
CA ASP A 114 -14.55 -14.15 -5.35
C ASP A 114 -13.69 -13.68 -6.54
N LEU A 115 -12.58 -12.95 -6.28
CA LEU A 115 -11.65 -12.55 -7.33
C LEU A 115 -10.94 -13.78 -7.94
N PRO A 116 -10.61 -13.74 -9.24
CA PRO A 116 -9.83 -14.80 -9.88
C PRO A 116 -8.50 -15.05 -9.17
N GLU A 117 -8.09 -16.30 -9.09
CA GLU A 117 -6.80 -16.68 -8.49
C GLU A 117 -5.64 -15.91 -9.11
N GLY A 118 -4.74 -15.41 -8.27
CA GLY A 118 -3.57 -14.63 -8.68
C GLY A 118 -3.86 -13.17 -9.09
N SER A 119 -5.12 -12.70 -8.94
CA SER A 119 -5.46 -11.29 -9.22
C SER A 119 -5.34 -10.37 -8.00
N LEU A 120 -5.32 -10.92 -6.79
CA LEU A 120 -5.25 -10.17 -5.53
C LEU A 120 -3.84 -10.22 -4.92
N GLU A 121 -3.29 -9.05 -4.62
CA GLU A 121 -2.09 -8.88 -3.80
C GLU A 121 -2.45 -8.07 -2.55
N VAL A 122 -2.32 -8.65 -1.37
CA VAL A 122 -2.44 -7.97 -0.07
C VAL A 122 -1.05 -7.71 0.45
N LEU A 123 -0.62 -6.45 0.42
CA LEU A 123 0.76 -6.04 0.61
C LEU A 123 0.92 -5.27 1.93
N ASN A 124 1.69 -5.82 2.85
CA ASN A 124 2.06 -5.13 4.09
C ASN A 124 3.22 -4.16 3.84
N VAL A 125 2.93 -2.86 3.89
CA VAL A 125 3.93 -1.80 3.74
C VAL A 125 4.66 -1.58 5.06
N VAL A 126 5.95 -1.85 5.08
CA VAL A 126 6.80 -1.77 6.27
C VAL A 126 7.85 -0.69 6.12
N ASN A 127 7.92 0.20 7.13
CA ASN A 127 9.03 1.12 7.34
C ASN A 127 9.61 0.83 8.73
N ILE A 128 10.79 0.21 8.79
CA ILE A 128 11.41 -0.21 10.07
C ILE A 128 11.84 0.96 10.95
N ARG A 129 11.89 2.19 10.41
CA ARG A 129 12.17 3.41 11.19
C ARG A 129 10.93 3.91 11.94
N ARG A 130 9.80 3.20 11.83
CA ARG A 130 8.61 3.47 12.65
C ARG A 130 8.61 2.59 13.91
N PRO A 131 8.32 3.15 15.09
CA PRO A 131 8.44 2.44 16.37
C PRO A 131 7.66 1.12 16.44
N LEU A 132 6.49 1.05 15.77
CA LEU A 132 5.63 -0.13 15.75
C LEU A 132 6.10 -1.23 14.76
N ALA A 133 7.07 -0.95 13.89
CA ALA A 133 7.58 -1.87 12.88
C ALA A 133 9.11 -2.05 12.95
N SER A 134 9.73 -1.76 14.11
CA SER A 134 11.18 -1.70 14.27
C SER A 134 11.84 -3.03 14.62
N THR A 135 11.07 -4.09 14.87
CA THR A 135 11.59 -5.43 15.16
C THR A 135 10.72 -6.50 14.51
N LEU A 136 11.27 -7.70 14.34
CA LEU A 136 10.57 -8.87 13.80
C LEU A 136 9.25 -9.13 14.54
N GLU A 137 9.29 -9.19 15.87
CA GLU A 137 8.10 -9.48 16.70
C GLU A 137 7.01 -8.44 16.55
N LYS A 138 7.38 -7.16 16.40
CA LYS A 138 6.43 -6.07 16.19
C LYS A 138 5.77 -6.18 14.82
N ILE A 139 6.56 -6.45 13.78
CA ILE A 139 6.04 -6.64 12.42
C ILE A 139 5.08 -7.81 12.40
N HIS A 140 5.46 -8.94 13.00
CA HIS A 140 4.62 -10.13 13.07
C HIS A 140 3.29 -9.85 13.76
N ARG A 141 3.32 -9.19 14.93
CA ARG A 141 2.10 -8.80 15.66
C ARG A 141 1.18 -7.88 14.84
N LEU A 142 1.76 -6.93 14.09
CA LEU A 142 0.98 -6.08 13.19
C LEU A 142 0.32 -6.89 12.08
N GLN A 143 1.06 -7.84 11.48
CA GLN A 143 0.53 -8.71 10.43
C GLN A 143 -0.64 -9.56 10.93
N GLU A 144 -0.48 -10.19 12.12
CA GLU A 144 -1.55 -10.97 12.76
C GLU A 144 -2.80 -10.12 13.01
N GLY A 145 -2.64 -8.93 13.59
CA GLY A 145 -3.76 -8.00 13.83
C GLY A 145 -4.47 -7.59 12.54
N MET A 146 -3.72 -7.20 11.52
CA MET A 146 -4.29 -6.79 10.24
C MET A 146 -5.03 -7.92 9.54
N GLN A 147 -4.47 -9.14 9.53
CA GLN A 147 -5.14 -10.32 8.96
C GLN A 147 -6.42 -10.67 9.73
N ALA A 148 -6.41 -10.57 11.06
CA ALA A 148 -7.58 -10.83 11.89
C ALA A 148 -8.72 -9.85 11.61
N HIS A 149 -8.44 -8.54 11.51
CA HIS A 149 -9.45 -7.52 11.29
C HIS A 149 -9.94 -7.46 9.83
N SER A 150 -9.04 -7.57 8.87
CA SER A 150 -9.39 -7.55 7.43
C SER A 150 -9.95 -8.87 6.94
N ARG A 151 -9.68 -9.97 7.62
CA ARG A 151 -9.94 -11.36 7.20
C ARG A 151 -9.23 -11.75 5.90
N LEU A 152 -8.24 -10.97 5.46
CA LEU A 152 -7.45 -11.24 4.27
C LEU A 152 -6.06 -11.74 4.67
N GLN A 153 -5.54 -12.69 3.91
CA GLN A 153 -4.16 -13.16 4.09
C GLN A 153 -3.20 -12.19 3.40
N ILE A 154 -2.12 -11.83 4.11
CA ILE A 154 -1.04 -11.02 3.52
C ILE A 154 -0.28 -11.90 2.53
N THR A 155 -0.19 -11.46 1.27
CA THR A 155 0.49 -12.18 0.20
C THR A 155 1.93 -11.74 0.00
N GLY A 156 2.31 -10.58 0.56
CA GLY A 156 3.67 -10.07 0.45
C GLY A 156 3.93 -8.86 1.33
N MET A 157 5.20 -8.53 1.48
CA MET A 157 5.67 -7.33 2.18
C MET A 157 6.30 -6.35 1.21
N ILE A 158 6.20 -5.06 1.51
CA ILE A 158 6.93 -4.00 0.84
C ILE A 158 7.93 -3.40 1.82
N ASN A 159 9.22 -3.47 1.50
CA ASN A 159 10.24 -2.68 2.18
C ASN A 159 10.14 -1.22 1.71
N ASN A 160 9.52 -0.38 2.50
CA ASN A 160 9.44 1.07 2.30
C ASN A 160 10.18 1.83 3.41
N THR A 161 11.32 1.28 3.83
CA THR A 161 12.15 1.88 4.89
C THR A 161 12.74 3.19 4.42
N ASN A 162 12.38 4.27 5.10
CA ASN A 162 12.85 5.61 4.76
C ASN A 162 12.80 6.56 5.97
N LEU A 163 13.62 7.61 5.89
CA LEU A 163 13.68 8.76 6.79
C LEU A 163 13.40 10.07 6.03
N ALA A 164 12.53 10.02 5.03
CA ALA A 164 12.21 11.12 4.13
C ALA A 164 13.48 11.69 3.45
N THR A 165 13.83 12.96 3.70
CA THR A 165 15.02 13.61 3.10
C THR A 165 16.34 13.05 3.60
N MET A 166 16.37 12.34 4.73
CA MET A 166 17.58 11.74 5.31
C MET A 166 17.77 10.27 4.91
N THR A 167 16.93 9.75 4.02
CA THR A 167 17.02 8.37 3.56
C THR A 167 18.35 8.13 2.82
N THR A 168 18.94 6.97 3.05
CA THR A 168 20.14 6.48 2.38
C THR A 168 19.95 5.06 1.85
N ALA A 169 20.87 4.57 1.05
CA ALA A 169 20.86 3.18 0.62
C ALA A 169 21.05 2.19 1.79
N ASP A 170 21.75 2.61 2.85
CA ASP A 170 21.92 1.81 4.06
C ASP A 170 20.57 1.60 4.78
N GLU A 171 19.71 2.63 4.81
CA GLU A 171 18.37 2.52 5.37
C GLU A 171 17.52 1.47 4.64
N LEU A 172 17.60 1.47 3.31
CA LEU A 172 16.91 0.44 2.50
C LEU A 172 17.47 -0.95 2.78
N TRP A 173 18.79 -1.07 2.95
CA TRP A 173 19.44 -2.33 3.24
C TRP A 173 19.06 -2.87 4.63
N ASP A 174 19.06 -2.02 5.65
CA ASP A 174 18.61 -2.41 7.00
C ASP A 174 17.16 -2.93 6.97
N GLY A 175 16.28 -2.25 6.22
CA GLY A 175 14.91 -2.70 6.00
C GLY A 175 14.84 -4.07 5.34
N TYR A 176 15.61 -4.27 4.29
CA TYR A 176 15.70 -5.54 3.58
C TYR A 176 16.16 -6.69 4.49
N GLU A 177 17.23 -6.50 5.27
CA GLU A 177 17.76 -7.52 6.15
C GLU A 177 16.76 -7.92 7.24
N LEU A 178 16.03 -6.96 7.83
CA LEU A 178 14.99 -7.27 8.81
C LEU A 178 13.81 -8.00 8.16
N LEU A 179 13.34 -7.51 7.00
CA LEU A 179 12.19 -8.13 6.34
C LEU A 179 12.51 -9.52 5.77
N ARG A 180 13.75 -9.80 5.40
CA ARG A 180 14.20 -11.13 5.04
C ARG A 180 14.04 -12.09 6.22
N GLN A 181 14.43 -11.69 7.43
CA GLN A 181 14.22 -12.49 8.65
C GLN A 181 12.73 -12.71 8.93
N VAL A 182 11.90 -11.68 8.75
CA VAL A 182 10.43 -11.81 8.87
C VAL A 182 9.89 -12.80 7.84
N ALA A 183 10.35 -12.73 6.60
CA ALA A 183 9.93 -13.63 5.52
C ALA A 183 10.29 -15.09 5.82
N ASP A 184 11.50 -15.33 6.33
CA ASP A 184 11.95 -16.67 6.71
C ASP A 184 11.13 -17.24 7.88
N ALA A 185 10.68 -16.38 8.81
CA ALA A 185 9.89 -16.79 9.98
C ALA A 185 8.39 -16.98 9.67
N SER A 186 7.80 -16.13 8.81
CA SER A 186 6.37 -16.10 8.55
C SER A 186 5.94 -16.82 7.26
N GLY A 187 6.87 -17.06 6.35
CA GLY A 187 6.58 -17.53 4.99
C GLY A 187 6.00 -16.46 4.05
N ILE A 188 5.83 -15.21 4.52
CA ILE A 188 5.32 -14.09 3.71
C ILE A 188 6.50 -13.45 2.96
N PRO A 189 6.53 -13.47 1.62
CA PRO A 189 7.69 -12.98 0.86
C PRO A 189 7.82 -11.44 0.90
N VAL A 190 9.04 -10.93 0.75
CA VAL A 190 9.27 -9.53 0.41
C VAL A 190 8.97 -9.36 -1.08
N ALA A 191 7.82 -8.77 -1.41
CA ALA A 191 7.37 -8.61 -2.78
C ALA A 191 8.06 -7.44 -3.48
N TYR A 192 8.32 -6.33 -2.75
CA TYR A 192 8.90 -5.11 -3.32
C TYR A 192 9.85 -4.43 -2.32
N THR A 193 10.89 -3.79 -2.86
CA THR A 193 11.67 -2.76 -2.17
C THR A 193 11.49 -1.45 -2.92
N THR A 194 11.17 -0.37 -2.21
CA THR A 194 10.76 0.90 -2.77
C THR A 194 11.64 2.04 -2.27
N GLY A 195 11.88 3.03 -3.12
CA GLY A 195 12.72 4.18 -2.77
C GLY A 195 12.98 5.08 -3.98
N LYS A 196 13.77 6.13 -3.78
CA LYS A 196 14.25 6.95 -4.90
C LYS A 196 15.22 6.14 -5.73
N LYS A 197 15.25 6.41 -7.04
CA LYS A 197 16.08 5.71 -8.01
C LYS A 197 17.54 5.57 -7.56
N GLU A 198 18.15 6.69 -7.11
CA GLU A 198 19.55 6.72 -6.66
C GLU A 198 19.83 5.74 -5.51
N PHE A 199 18.90 5.59 -4.57
CA PHE A 199 19.04 4.67 -3.43
C PHE A 199 18.75 3.23 -3.84
N LEU A 200 17.81 3.01 -4.76
CA LEU A 200 17.54 1.69 -5.32
C LEU A 200 18.70 1.17 -6.14
N ASP A 201 19.32 2.00 -6.99
CA ASP A 201 20.50 1.64 -7.76
C ASP A 201 21.67 1.24 -6.83
N ALA A 202 21.91 2.01 -5.77
CA ALA A 202 22.93 1.68 -4.78
C ALA A 202 22.58 0.42 -3.96
N PHE A 203 21.31 0.20 -3.64
CA PHE A 203 20.81 -1.02 -2.99
C PHE A 203 21.04 -2.24 -3.89
N LEU A 204 20.66 -2.16 -5.16
CA LEU A 204 20.82 -3.24 -6.12
C LEU A 204 22.29 -3.57 -6.40
N SER A 205 23.19 -2.59 -6.32
CA SER A 205 24.63 -2.81 -6.48
C SER A 205 25.24 -3.71 -5.39
N ARG A 206 24.57 -3.87 -4.25
CA ARG A 206 24.95 -4.80 -3.19
C ARG A 206 24.52 -6.25 -3.45
N ASN A 207 23.89 -6.49 -4.61
CA ASN A 207 23.45 -7.81 -5.05
C ASN A 207 22.53 -8.53 -4.05
N PRO A 208 21.38 -7.92 -3.67
CA PRO A 208 20.43 -8.56 -2.80
C PRO A 208 19.89 -9.84 -3.42
N ASP A 209 19.50 -10.82 -2.60
CA ASP A 209 18.95 -12.09 -3.09
C ASP A 209 17.69 -11.84 -3.94
N PRO A 210 17.67 -12.23 -5.23
CA PRO A 210 16.54 -12.01 -6.13
C PRO A 210 15.21 -12.62 -5.64
N LYS A 211 15.28 -13.62 -4.76
CA LYS A 211 14.10 -14.22 -4.12
C LYS A 211 13.28 -13.20 -3.34
N TYR A 212 13.93 -12.14 -2.82
CA TYR A 212 13.32 -11.14 -1.94
C TYR A 212 13.22 -9.75 -2.57
N VAL A 213 13.54 -9.59 -3.85
CA VAL A 213 13.60 -8.27 -4.49
C VAL A 213 12.87 -8.27 -5.83
N ARG A 214 11.75 -7.53 -5.88
CA ARG A 214 11.27 -6.93 -7.12
C ARG A 214 11.44 -5.42 -6.94
N SER A 215 12.33 -4.81 -7.73
CA SER A 215 12.53 -3.37 -7.72
C SER A 215 11.41 -2.68 -8.51
N GLU A 216 10.68 -1.78 -7.85
CA GLU A 216 9.81 -0.84 -8.56
C GLU A 216 10.32 0.59 -8.29
N GLU A 217 10.60 1.30 -9.37
CA GLU A 217 11.05 2.69 -9.30
C GLU A 217 9.92 3.60 -8.84
N HIS A 218 10.18 4.41 -7.81
CA HIS A 218 9.35 5.56 -7.51
C HIS A 218 9.83 6.75 -8.34
N THR A 219 8.98 7.27 -9.19
CA THR A 219 9.25 8.55 -9.82
C THR A 219 9.19 9.65 -8.77
N SER A 220 10.33 10.31 -8.60
CA SER A 220 10.64 11.29 -7.54
C SER A 220 9.83 12.60 -7.57
N GLU A 221 8.82 12.74 -8.40
CA GLU A 221 8.05 13.99 -8.54
C GLU A 221 7.09 14.27 -7.37
N LEU A 222 6.83 13.30 -6.50
CA LEU A 222 5.86 13.44 -5.42
C LEU A 222 6.46 13.85 -4.07
N GLN A 223 7.79 13.85 -3.93
CA GLN A 223 8.47 14.21 -2.67
C GLN A 223 8.98 15.67 -2.62
N SER A 224 8.82 16.44 -3.67
CA SER A 224 9.31 17.83 -3.73
C SER A 224 8.17 18.83 -3.65
N ARG A 225 7.51 18.95 -2.49
CA ARG A 225 6.87 20.19 -2.01
C ARG A 225 6.52 20.10 -0.55
#